data_52c00815e3a450b96547ec38a505d900
#
_entry.id   52c00815e3a450b96547ec38a505d900
#
_cell.length_a   1.000
_cell.length_b   1.000
_cell.length_c   1.000
_cell.angle_alpha   90.00
_cell.angle_beta   90.00
_cell.angle_gamma   90.00
#
_symmetry.space_group_name_H-M   'P 1'
#
loop_
_entity.id
_entity.type
_entity.pdbx_description
1 polymer ?
#
loop_
_entity_poly.entity_id
_entity_poly.type
_entity_poly.pdbx_seq_one_letter_code
_entity_poly.pdbx_strand_id
1 'polypeptide(L)'
;LCEIRHFVQDDNAMKVIVERAGFLSSVQDLGRTGLRQFGVSTSGALDPFALRVANLLASNDEAAAGLEITLGGLRLHFEDERVVAWCGGEFDVRVGAKSLPAGHAARVHAGEVVKFGRAQIGCRCWLTIAGGVEVAVVMGSCSTDLRAQFGGFEGRTLRDGDVLPLGIRPGSSPPATGISTWTAPHDWASPAKRDPMLRFIPGVDWNRFNARTLRRLTSEAFTVSSDSDRMGVRLDGPKLERMDNVDLISEAVAPGTIQLPPSGKPILLLGDCQTIGGYPKIAHVITVDLGIAAQLRAGDHVHFSEVSLTDAHRLLLERERELERFRIGIGLQST
;
A
#
# COMPACT_ATOMS: atom_id res chain seq x y z
N LEU A 1 -8.40 -26.50 -16.06
CA LEU A 1 -9.11 -27.01 -14.87
C LEU A 1 -8.35 -26.48 -13.65
N CYS A 2 -8.88 -25.44 -13.03
CA CYS A 2 -8.34 -24.83 -11.83
C CYS A 2 -8.79 -25.72 -10.65
N GLU A 3 -7.86 -26.41 -9.99
CA GLU A 3 -8.16 -27.11 -8.74
C GLU A 3 -8.45 -26.08 -7.67
N ILE A 4 -9.73 -25.89 -7.36
CA ILE A 4 -10.16 -25.23 -6.13
C ILE A 4 -9.85 -26.19 -5.00
N ARG A 5 -8.71 -26.02 -4.33
CA ARG A 5 -8.49 -26.70 -3.05
C ARG A 5 -9.51 -26.15 -2.07
N HIS A 6 -10.49 -26.96 -1.71
CA HIS A 6 -11.28 -26.71 -0.52
C HIS A 6 -10.33 -26.66 0.67
N PHE A 7 -10.19 -25.49 1.28
CA PHE A 7 -9.52 -25.36 2.57
C PHE A 7 -10.33 -26.16 3.59
N VAL A 8 -9.85 -27.35 3.90
CA VAL A 8 -10.32 -28.10 5.08
C VAL A 8 -9.85 -27.27 6.28
N GLN A 9 -10.77 -26.77 7.06
CA GLN A 9 -10.49 -26.08 8.31
C GLN A 9 -9.79 -27.09 9.23
N ASP A 10 -8.45 -26.99 9.32
CA ASP A 10 -7.65 -27.77 10.26
C ASP A 10 -7.82 -27.11 11.64
N ASP A 11 -8.42 -27.80 12.58
CA ASP A 11 -8.67 -27.28 13.95
C ASP A 11 -7.37 -26.92 14.69
N ASN A 12 -6.21 -27.30 14.15
CA ASN A 12 -4.87 -26.93 14.61
C ASN A 12 -4.23 -25.79 13.80
N ALA A 13 -4.93 -25.19 12.85
CA ALA A 13 -4.38 -24.09 12.09
C ALA A 13 -4.13 -22.87 12.99
N MET A 14 -2.92 -22.33 12.90
CA MET A 14 -2.55 -21.08 13.56
C MET A 14 -3.41 -19.96 12.98
N LYS A 15 -4.02 -19.13 13.82
CA LYS A 15 -5.04 -18.15 13.39
C LYS A 15 -5.03 -16.91 14.25
N VAL A 16 -5.54 -15.82 13.67
CA VAL A 16 -5.79 -14.55 14.36
C VAL A 16 -7.26 -14.17 14.18
N ILE A 17 -7.88 -13.70 15.24
CA ILE A 17 -9.30 -13.31 15.25
C ILE A 17 -9.42 -11.81 15.08
N VAL A 18 -10.24 -11.36 14.14
CA VAL A 18 -10.59 -9.95 13.94
C VAL A 18 -11.67 -9.56 14.96
N GLU A 19 -11.26 -9.05 16.13
CA GLU A 19 -12.23 -8.52 17.11
C GLU A 19 -12.98 -7.30 16.55
N ARG A 20 -12.27 -6.49 15.75
CA ARG A 20 -12.82 -5.32 15.09
C ARG A 20 -12.08 -5.07 13.77
N ALA A 21 -12.79 -4.99 12.67
CA ALA A 21 -12.19 -4.82 11.33
C ALA A 21 -11.71 -3.39 11.05
N GLY A 22 -12.16 -2.40 11.82
CA GLY A 22 -11.84 -1.00 11.60
C GLY A 22 -12.66 -0.38 10.47
N PHE A 23 -12.16 0.72 9.90
CA PHE A 23 -12.85 1.42 8.82
C PHE A 23 -12.82 0.61 7.51
N LEU A 24 -11.64 0.17 7.09
CA LEU A 24 -11.42 -0.70 5.96
C LEU A 24 -10.10 -1.43 6.15
N SER A 25 -10.17 -2.75 6.22
CA SER A 25 -8.98 -3.61 6.28
C SER A 25 -9.13 -4.74 5.26
N SER A 26 -8.04 -5.06 4.54
CA SER A 26 -8.03 -6.12 3.54
C SER A 26 -6.68 -6.84 3.50
N VAL A 27 -6.69 -8.10 3.05
CA VAL A 27 -5.46 -8.86 2.80
C VAL A 27 -4.84 -8.36 1.50
N GLN A 28 -3.57 -7.99 1.55
CA GLN A 28 -2.80 -7.51 0.39
C GLN A 28 -1.39 -8.10 0.41
N ASP A 29 -0.89 -8.47 -0.77
CA ASP A 29 0.51 -8.78 -1.06
C ASP A 29 1.08 -7.75 -2.06
N LEU A 30 2.07 -8.11 -2.87
CA LEU A 30 2.64 -7.22 -3.88
C LEU A 30 1.77 -7.08 -5.15
N GLY A 31 0.62 -7.76 -5.20
CA GLY A 31 -0.36 -7.67 -6.28
C GLY A 31 -0.10 -8.58 -7.48
N ARG A 32 -1.03 -8.55 -8.43
CA ARG A 32 -1.05 -9.36 -9.64
C ARG A 32 -0.28 -8.70 -10.76
N THR A 33 0.89 -9.20 -11.09
CA THR A 33 1.71 -8.68 -12.19
C THR A 33 1.45 -9.44 -13.49
N GLY A 34 1.63 -8.77 -14.66
CA GLY A 34 1.54 -9.38 -15.98
C GLY A 34 0.13 -9.61 -16.53
N LEU A 35 -0.94 -9.32 -15.79
CA LEU A 35 -2.31 -9.62 -16.17
C LEU A 35 -3.11 -8.40 -16.64
N ARG A 36 -2.54 -7.20 -16.60
CA ARG A 36 -3.26 -5.96 -16.99
C ARG A 36 -3.74 -5.97 -18.44
N GLN A 37 -3.02 -6.62 -19.35
CA GLN A 37 -3.45 -6.81 -20.75
C GLN A 37 -4.78 -7.58 -20.88
N PHE A 38 -5.17 -8.35 -19.87
CA PHE A 38 -6.44 -9.09 -19.83
C PHE A 38 -7.52 -8.33 -19.00
N GLY A 39 -7.29 -7.08 -18.65
CA GLY A 39 -8.23 -6.27 -17.89
C GLY A 39 -8.20 -6.50 -16.37
N VAL A 40 -7.28 -7.33 -15.86
CA VAL A 40 -7.14 -7.60 -14.42
C VAL A 40 -6.31 -6.50 -13.77
N SER A 41 -6.86 -5.86 -12.73
CA SER A 41 -6.14 -4.84 -11.93
C SER A 41 -4.96 -5.47 -11.20
N THR A 42 -3.92 -4.66 -10.91
CA THR A 42 -2.78 -5.15 -10.13
C THR A 42 -3.21 -5.43 -8.70
N SER A 43 -4.12 -4.63 -8.14
CA SER A 43 -4.45 -4.64 -6.71
C SER A 43 -3.16 -4.52 -5.87
N GLY A 44 -3.03 -5.28 -4.80
CA GLY A 44 -1.84 -5.27 -3.95
C GLY A 44 -1.79 -4.09 -2.98
N ALA A 45 -0.78 -4.09 -2.14
CA ALA A 45 -0.50 -2.98 -1.26
C ALA A 45 -0.29 -1.69 -2.07
N LEU A 46 -0.98 -0.61 -1.69
CA LEU A 46 -0.80 0.69 -2.36
C LEU A 46 0.59 1.30 -2.09
N ASP A 47 1.27 0.85 -1.04
CA ASP A 47 2.69 1.07 -0.80
C ASP A 47 3.40 -0.30 -0.69
N PRO A 48 3.84 -0.88 -1.83
CA PRO A 48 4.56 -2.16 -1.82
C PRO A 48 5.86 -2.10 -1.02
N PHE A 49 6.50 -0.93 -0.95
CA PHE A 49 7.76 -0.77 -0.21
C PHE A 49 7.53 -0.88 1.30
N ALA A 50 6.51 -0.22 1.83
CA ALA A 50 6.14 -0.32 3.26
C ALA A 50 5.77 -1.76 3.65
N LEU A 51 5.04 -2.48 2.79
CA LEU A 51 4.72 -3.90 3.02
C LEU A 51 5.98 -4.76 3.05
N ARG A 52 6.91 -4.58 2.10
CA ARG A 52 8.18 -5.32 2.02
C ARG A 52 9.03 -5.09 3.27
N VAL A 53 9.16 -3.83 3.72
CA VAL A 53 9.90 -3.47 4.95
C VAL A 53 9.27 -4.13 6.17
N ALA A 54 7.95 -4.07 6.33
CA ALA A 54 7.24 -4.70 7.43
C ALA A 54 7.40 -6.23 7.42
N ASN A 55 7.36 -6.86 6.23
CA ASN A 55 7.60 -8.30 6.08
C ASN A 55 9.03 -8.69 6.50
N LEU A 56 10.04 -7.96 6.08
CA LEU A 56 11.43 -8.21 6.50
C LEU A 56 11.58 -8.12 8.02
N LEU A 57 10.96 -7.12 8.66
CA LEU A 57 10.97 -6.97 10.13
C LEU A 57 10.27 -8.13 10.84
N ALA A 58 9.23 -8.71 10.24
CA ALA A 58 8.53 -9.89 10.75
C ALA A 58 9.22 -11.22 10.36
N SER A 59 10.37 -11.17 9.69
CA SER A 59 11.11 -12.32 9.14
C SER A 59 10.31 -13.14 8.13
N ASN A 60 9.44 -12.50 7.38
CA ASN A 60 8.71 -13.09 6.27
C ASN A 60 9.47 -12.91 4.95
N ASP A 61 9.05 -13.67 3.92
CA ASP A 61 9.33 -13.31 2.52
C ASP A 61 8.76 -11.90 2.23
N GLU A 62 9.46 -11.09 1.45
CA GLU A 62 9.04 -9.73 1.13
C GLU A 62 7.65 -9.65 0.48
N ALA A 63 7.25 -10.69 -0.24
CA ALA A 63 5.97 -10.80 -0.94
C ALA A 63 4.86 -11.44 -0.09
N ALA A 64 5.14 -11.83 1.16
CA ALA A 64 4.13 -12.44 2.02
C ALA A 64 2.91 -11.52 2.20
N ALA A 65 1.72 -12.11 2.20
CA ALA A 65 0.50 -11.35 2.40
C ALA A 65 0.40 -10.81 3.84
N GLY A 66 0.03 -9.54 3.93
CA GLY A 66 -0.26 -8.83 5.17
C GLY A 66 -1.62 -8.15 5.11
N LEU A 67 -1.88 -7.26 6.05
CA LEU A 67 -3.12 -6.49 6.14
C LEU A 67 -2.86 -5.03 5.79
N GLU A 68 -3.55 -4.52 4.79
CA GLU A 68 -3.66 -3.08 4.55
C GLU A 68 -4.81 -2.53 5.37
N ILE A 69 -4.53 -1.53 6.21
CA ILE A 69 -5.47 -0.93 7.16
C ILE A 69 -5.64 0.54 6.79
N THR A 70 -6.87 0.95 6.46
CA THR A 70 -7.20 2.35 6.14
C THR A 70 -7.87 3.02 7.33
N LEU A 71 -7.40 4.21 7.71
CA LEU A 71 -7.88 5.09 8.79
C LEU A 71 -7.87 4.46 10.20
N GLY A 72 -7.48 3.19 10.34
CA GLY A 72 -7.33 2.52 11.62
C GLY A 72 -8.61 1.88 12.18
N GLY A 73 -8.61 1.61 13.47
CA GLY A 73 -9.72 0.96 14.18
C GLY A 73 -9.65 -0.57 14.22
N LEU A 74 -8.68 -1.19 13.54
CA LEU A 74 -8.47 -2.65 13.56
C LEU A 74 -8.07 -3.12 14.96
N ARG A 75 -8.62 -4.27 15.37
CA ARG A 75 -8.22 -5.02 16.58
C ARG A 75 -8.10 -6.50 16.24
N LEU A 76 -6.96 -7.08 16.53
CA LEU A 76 -6.66 -8.49 16.28
C LEU A 76 -6.32 -9.20 17.59
N HIS A 77 -7.01 -10.28 17.89
CA HIS A 77 -6.74 -11.17 19.01
C HIS A 77 -5.89 -12.36 18.55
N PHE A 78 -4.77 -12.59 19.19
CA PHE A 78 -3.83 -13.66 18.85
C PHE A 78 -4.05 -14.88 19.75
N GLU A 79 -4.27 -16.04 19.16
CA GLU A 79 -4.42 -17.30 19.89
C GLU A 79 -3.09 -17.99 20.19
N ASP A 80 -2.06 -17.68 19.41
CA ASP A 80 -0.68 -18.17 19.59
C ASP A 80 0.34 -17.00 19.60
N GLU A 81 1.57 -17.32 20.02
CA GLU A 81 2.64 -16.32 20.02
C GLU A 81 3.11 -16.02 18.60
N ARG A 82 3.16 -14.71 18.25
CA ARG A 82 3.59 -14.22 16.95
C ARG A 82 4.54 -13.02 17.04
N VAL A 83 5.29 -12.80 15.98
CA VAL A 83 5.95 -11.53 15.73
C VAL A 83 5.08 -10.73 14.76
N VAL A 84 4.90 -9.45 15.03
CA VAL A 84 4.21 -8.50 14.15
C VAL A 84 5.11 -7.31 13.87
N ALA A 85 4.97 -6.71 12.69
CA ALA A 85 5.60 -5.45 12.33
C ALA A 85 4.65 -4.64 11.45
N TRP A 86 4.81 -3.33 11.42
CA TRP A 86 4.00 -2.48 10.57
C TRP A 86 4.74 -1.25 10.09
N CYS A 87 4.35 -0.76 8.92
CA CYS A 87 4.83 0.48 8.30
C CYS A 87 3.66 1.22 7.65
N GLY A 88 3.81 2.53 7.37
CA GLY A 88 2.81 3.32 6.68
C GLY A 88 2.62 4.72 7.24
N GLY A 89 1.37 5.16 7.40
CA GLY A 89 1.04 6.44 8.02
C GLY A 89 1.36 6.47 9.52
N GLU A 90 1.09 7.58 10.18
CA GLU A 90 1.22 7.68 11.63
C GLU A 90 -0.05 7.20 12.33
N PHE A 91 0.09 6.15 13.14
CA PHE A 91 -0.99 5.54 13.92
C PHE A 91 -0.54 5.31 15.36
N ASP A 92 -1.47 5.39 16.33
CA ASP A 92 -1.24 4.84 17.67
C ASP A 92 -1.48 3.33 17.64
N VAL A 93 -0.40 2.55 17.55
CA VAL A 93 -0.47 1.08 17.54
C VAL A 93 -0.01 0.53 18.86
N ARG A 94 -0.74 -0.45 19.40
CA ARG A 94 -0.47 -1.07 20.69
C ARG A 94 -0.55 -2.58 20.64
N VAL A 95 0.38 -3.22 21.35
CA VAL A 95 0.37 -4.64 21.68
C VAL A 95 0.09 -4.75 23.18
N GLY A 96 -1.09 -5.21 23.56
CA GLY A 96 -1.55 -5.11 24.94
C GLY A 96 -1.55 -3.65 25.43
N ALA A 97 -0.76 -3.34 26.45
CA ALA A 97 -0.59 -1.99 26.99
C ALA A 97 0.60 -1.21 26.37
N LYS A 98 1.48 -1.89 25.63
CA LYS A 98 2.73 -1.30 25.10
C LYS A 98 2.48 -0.65 23.73
N SER A 99 3.07 0.54 23.51
CA SER A 99 3.09 1.18 22.19
C SER A 99 4.06 0.45 21.28
N LEU A 100 3.64 0.21 20.02
CA LEU A 100 4.47 -0.34 18.95
C LEU A 100 4.68 0.73 17.87
N PRO A 101 5.86 1.37 17.83
CA PRO A 101 6.17 2.35 16.79
C PRO A 101 6.25 1.71 15.40
N ALA A 102 5.98 2.50 14.34
CA ALA A 102 6.20 2.07 12.96
C ALA A 102 7.66 1.64 12.75
N GLY A 103 7.86 0.65 11.90
CA GLY A 103 9.21 0.16 11.57
C GLY A 103 9.88 -0.69 12.65
N HIS A 104 9.15 -1.10 13.68
CA HIS A 104 9.63 -2.04 14.70
C HIS A 104 8.87 -3.37 14.60
N ALA A 105 9.55 -4.45 14.97
CA ALA A 105 8.90 -5.73 15.23
C ALA A 105 8.55 -5.87 16.71
N ALA A 106 7.43 -6.51 17.01
CA ALA A 106 7.03 -6.83 18.38
C ALA A 106 6.59 -8.27 18.51
N ARG A 107 6.93 -8.88 19.67
CA ARG A 107 6.35 -10.14 20.10
C ARG A 107 4.96 -9.88 20.66
N VAL A 108 3.99 -10.60 20.15
CA VAL A 108 2.62 -10.70 20.66
C VAL A 108 2.44 -12.06 21.29
N HIS A 109 2.05 -12.14 22.54
CA HIS A 109 1.81 -13.41 23.23
C HIS A 109 0.38 -13.91 22.96
N ALA A 110 0.20 -15.22 23.16
CA ALA A 110 -1.14 -15.79 23.13
C ALA A 110 -2.08 -15.06 24.10
N GLY A 111 -3.29 -14.74 23.64
CA GLY A 111 -4.28 -13.95 24.37
C GLY A 111 -4.11 -12.43 24.28
N GLU A 112 -3.01 -11.92 23.69
CA GLU A 112 -2.84 -10.48 23.53
C GLU A 112 -3.60 -9.94 22.30
N VAL A 113 -3.88 -8.65 22.36
CA VAL A 113 -4.58 -7.91 21.30
C VAL A 113 -3.68 -6.83 20.72
N VAL A 114 -3.55 -6.84 19.39
CA VAL A 114 -2.94 -5.73 18.63
C VAL A 114 -4.05 -4.76 18.23
N LYS A 115 -3.85 -3.46 18.56
CA LYS A 115 -4.85 -2.40 18.33
C LYS A 115 -4.26 -1.29 17.49
N PHE A 116 -4.98 -0.91 16.42
CA PHE A 116 -4.67 0.24 15.59
C PHE A 116 -5.63 1.38 15.94
N GLY A 117 -5.11 2.46 16.51
CA GLY A 117 -5.84 3.71 16.72
C GLY A 117 -6.14 4.42 15.38
N ARG A 118 -6.67 5.64 15.44
CA ARG A 118 -6.94 6.43 14.25
C ARG A 118 -5.65 6.94 13.62
N ALA A 119 -5.64 7.06 12.29
CA ALA A 119 -4.56 7.72 11.56
C ALA A 119 -4.42 9.19 12.00
N GLN A 120 -3.21 9.59 12.36
CA GLN A 120 -2.85 10.96 12.72
C GLN A 120 -2.33 11.73 11.49
N ILE A 121 -1.36 11.16 10.77
CA ILE A 121 -0.85 11.65 9.49
C ILE A 121 -0.90 10.50 8.49
N GLY A 122 -1.31 10.79 7.26
CA GLY A 122 -1.59 9.76 6.28
C GLY A 122 -2.91 9.01 6.55
N CYS A 123 -3.16 7.94 5.84
CA CYS A 123 -4.42 7.20 5.96
C CYS A 123 -4.27 5.68 5.93
N ARG A 124 -3.12 5.12 5.56
CA ARG A 124 -2.93 3.67 5.40
C ARG A 124 -1.69 3.17 6.12
N CYS A 125 -1.79 1.96 6.63
CA CYS A 125 -0.62 1.21 7.10
C CYS A 125 -0.75 -0.27 6.73
N TRP A 126 0.40 -0.94 6.73
CA TRP A 126 0.54 -2.36 6.39
C TRP A 126 1.06 -3.09 7.61
N LEU A 127 0.24 -4.00 8.14
CA LEU A 127 0.60 -4.90 9.22
C LEU A 127 1.00 -6.25 8.64
N THR A 128 2.13 -6.75 9.05
CA THR A 128 2.58 -8.11 8.75
C THR A 128 2.68 -8.94 10.03
N ILE A 129 2.39 -10.23 9.89
CA ILE A 129 2.42 -11.20 10.96
C ILE A 129 3.41 -12.29 10.54
N ALA A 130 4.26 -12.76 11.43
CA ALA A 130 5.22 -13.82 11.12
C ALA A 130 4.50 -15.08 10.61
N GLY A 131 4.90 -15.56 9.43
CA GLY A 131 4.24 -16.61 8.65
C GLY A 131 3.30 -16.08 7.57
N GLY A 132 2.95 -14.79 7.59
CA GLY A 132 2.00 -14.18 6.65
C GLY A 132 0.55 -14.58 6.91
N VAL A 133 -0.38 -13.94 6.21
CA VAL A 133 -1.80 -14.33 6.17
C VAL A 133 -1.97 -15.38 5.07
N GLU A 134 -2.45 -16.56 5.44
CA GLU A 134 -2.59 -17.68 4.52
C GLU A 134 -3.97 -17.67 3.87
N VAL A 135 -4.03 -17.20 2.64
CA VAL A 135 -5.24 -17.17 1.81
C VAL A 135 -4.96 -17.77 0.44
N ALA A 136 -6.03 -18.12 -0.28
CA ALA A 136 -5.89 -18.69 -1.62
C ALA A 136 -5.14 -17.75 -2.57
N VAL A 137 -4.15 -18.29 -3.27
CA VAL A 137 -3.47 -17.59 -4.37
C VAL A 137 -4.36 -17.59 -5.59
N VAL A 138 -4.80 -16.40 -6.03
CA VAL A 138 -5.64 -16.23 -7.21
C VAL A 138 -4.89 -15.41 -8.25
N MET A 139 -4.65 -16.00 -9.42
CA MET A 139 -3.88 -15.37 -10.50
C MET A 139 -2.49 -14.88 -10.04
N GLY A 140 -1.80 -15.69 -9.23
CA GLY A 140 -0.45 -15.42 -8.74
C GLY A 140 -0.34 -14.42 -7.58
N SER A 141 -1.44 -14.06 -6.92
CA SER A 141 -1.46 -13.10 -5.81
C SER A 141 -2.47 -13.48 -4.74
N CYS A 142 -2.15 -13.15 -3.49
CA CYS A 142 -3.02 -13.22 -2.32
C CYS A 142 -3.82 -11.93 -2.10
N SER A 143 -3.69 -10.90 -2.97
CA SER A 143 -4.38 -9.62 -2.78
C SER A 143 -5.87 -9.69 -3.03
N THR A 144 -6.61 -8.94 -2.22
CA THR A 144 -8.03 -8.68 -2.45
C THR A 144 -8.21 -7.65 -3.57
N ASP A 145 -8.97 -7.98 -4.60
CA ASP A 145 -9.56 -7.02 -5.51
C ASP A 145 -10.97 -6.68 -5.01
N LEU A 146 -11.10 -5.55 -4.34
CA LEU A 146 -12.37 -5.15 -3.70
C LEU A 146 -13.47 -4.84 -4.72
N ARG A 147 -13.12 -4.43 -5.93
CA ARG A 147 -14.06 -4.09 -6.98
C ARG A 147 -14.60 -5.34 -7.68
N ALA A 148 -13.70 -6.23 -8.04
CA ALA A 148 -14.05 -7.47 -8.71
C ALA A 148 -14.45 -8.59 -7.72
N GLN A 149 -14.30 -8.34 -6.41
CA GLN A 149 -14.70 -9.22 -5.30
C GLN A 149 -14.08 -10.61 -5.38
N PHE A 150 -12.77 -10.68 -5.60
CA PHE A 150 -12.01 -11.95 -5.58
C PHE A 150 -10.64 -11.78 -4.92
N GLY A 151 -9.98 -12.90 -4.63
CA GLY A 151 -8.69 -12.95 -3.95
C GLY A 151 -8.79 -12.53 -2.48
N GLY A 152 -7.66 -12.45 -1.79
CA GLY A 152 -7.59 -12.12 -0.38
C GLY A 152 -8.46 -13.02 0.49
N PHE A 153 -9.01 -12.45 1.55
CA PHE A 153 -9.98 -13.14 2.40
C PHE A 153 -11.39 -12.96 1.84
N GLU A 154 -11.90 -14.00 1.19
CA GLU A 154 -13.24 -14.08 0.58
C GLU A 154 -13.57 -12.95 -0.43
N GLY A 155 -12.57 -12.34 -1.07
CA GLY A 155 -12.80 -11.27 -2.05
C GLY A 155 -13.36 -9.96 -1.48
N ARG A 156 -13.28 -9.75 -0.17
CA ARG A 156 -13.91 -8.62 0.53
C ARG A 156 -13.01 -8.00 1.59
N THR A 157 -13.45 -6.88 2.14
CA THR A 157 -12.88 -6.33 3.37
C THR A 157 -13.15 -7.25 4.55
N LEU A 158 -12.28 -7.20 5.56
CA LEU A 158 -12.46 -7.92 6.82
C LEU A 158 -13.71 -7.42 7.56
N ARG A 159 -14.27 -8.31 8.37
CA ARG A 159 -15.43 -8.06 9.26
C ARG A 159 -15.09 -8.48 10.67
N ASP A 160 -15.83 -7.92 11.62
CA ASP A 160 -15.76 -8.36 13.01
C ASP A 160 -16.12 -9.84 13.10
N GLY A 161 -15.29 -10.62 13.81
CA GLY A 161 -15.43 -12.06 13.93
C GLY A 161 -14.72 -12.91 12.87
N ASP A 162 -14.13 -12.30 11.83
CA ASP A 162 -13.33 -13.07 10.86
C ASP A 162 -12.16 -13.76 11.55
N VAL A 163 -11.88 -15.00 11.12
CA VAL A 163 -10.75 -15.79 11.59
C VAL A 163 -9.77 -15.97 10.43
N LEU A 164 -8.62 -15.32 10.52
CA LEU A 164 -7.62 -15.35 9.46
C LEU A 164 -6.61 -16.48 9.74
N PRO A 165 -6.43 -17.44 8.84
CA PRO A 165 -5.38 -18.43 8.95
C PRO A 165 -4.02 -17.77 8.74
N LEU A 166 -3.03 -18.22 9.52
CA LEU A 166 -1.64 -17.74 9.45
C LEU A 166 -0.73 -18.89 9.01
N GLY A 167 0.23 -18.56 8.16
CA GLY A 167 1.24 -19.52 7.73
C GLY A 167 2.20 -19.93 8.85
N ILE A 168 3.04 -20.90 8.53
CA ILE A 168 4.06 -21.41 9.44
C ILE A 168 5.05 -20.29 9.77
N ARG A 169 5.29 -20.08 11.05
CA ARG A 169 6.25 -19.10 11.53
C ARG A 169 7.66 -19.45 11.06
N PRO A 170 8.40 -18.49 10.44
CA PRO A 170 9.81 -18.69 10.15
C PRO A 170 10.58 -19.03 11.43
N GLY A 171 11.64 -19.82 11.31
CA GLY A 171 12.44 -20.32 12.44
C GLY A 171 13.27 -19.27 13.19
N SER A 172 13.13 -17.97 12.83
CA SER A 172 13.80 -16.86 13.51
C SER A 172 13.29 -16.65 14.92
N SER A 173 14.20 -16.48 15.87
CA SER A 173 13.82 -16.19 17.26
C SER A 173 13.10 -14.83 17.33
N PRO A 174 11.95 -14.74 18.02
CA PRO A 174 11.30 -13.47 18.26
C PRO A 174 12.21 -12.54 19.08
N PRO A 175 12.00 -11.21 19.03
CA PRO A 175 12.77 -10.28 19.84
C PRO A 175 12.78 -10.71 21.30
N ALA A 176 13.96 -10.77 21.93
CA ALA A 176 14.10 -11.17 23.33
C ALA A 176 13.34 -10.23 24.29
N THR A 177 13.18 -8.99 23.90
CA THR A 177 12.51 -7.91 24.67
C THR A 177 11.25 -7.47 23.94
N GLY A 178 10.13 -8.07 24.01
CA GLY A 178 8.83 -7.62 23.52
C GLY A 178 8.81 -6.75 22.22
N ILE A 179 9.64 -5.72 22.11
CA ILE A 179 9.81 -4.87 20.93
C ILE A 179 11.27 -4.93 20.49
N SER A 180 11.52 -5.02 19.17
CA SER A 180 12.88 -5.08 18.62
C SER A 180 13.65 -3.78 18.87
N THR A 181 14.94 -3.89 19.15
CA THR A 181 15.87 -2.75 19.18
C THR A 181 16.28 -2.33 17.77
N TRP A 182 16.13 -3.20 16.81
CA TRP A 182 16.36 -2.98 15.39
C TRP A 182 15.10 -2.39 14.75
N THR A 183 15.27 -1.34 13.96
CA THR A 183 14.15 -0.61 13.34
C THR A 183 14.46 -0.23 11.91
N ALA A 184 13.44 -0.11 11.08
CA ALA A 184 13.56 0.51 9.79
C ALA A 184 13.80 2.03 9.91
N PRO A 185 14.50 2.66 8.95
CA PRO A 185 14.58 4.11 8.88
C PRO A 185 13.18 4.77 8.93
N HIS A 186 13.09 5.93 9.60
CA HIS A 186 11.79 6.58 9.82
C HIS A 186 11.04 6.89 8.52
N ASP A 187 11.74 7.39 7.49
CA ASP A 187 11.13 7.73 6.19
C ASP A 187 10.62 6.50 5.42
N TRP A 188 11.08 5.29 5.79
CA TRP A 188 10.56 4.03 5.24
C TRP A 188 9.37 3.52 6.05
N ALA A 189 9.50 3.63 7.37
CA ALA A 189 8.51 3.16 8.31
C ALA A 189 7.24 4.03 8.30
N SER A 190 7.40 5.36 8.10
CA SER A 190 6.31 6.33 8.06
C SER A 190 6.56 7.39 6.98
N PRO A 191 6.29 7.08 5.69
CA PRO A 191 6.49 8.02 4.59
C PRO A 191 5.44 9.14 4.53
N ALA A 192 4.38 9.07 5.35
CA ALA A 192 3.31 10.06 5.38
C ALA A 192 3.84 11.45 5.76
N LYS A 193 3.37 12.48 5.03
CA LYS A 193 3.74 13.88 5.23
C LYS A 193 2.52 14.76 5.17
N ARG A 194 2.56 15.91 5.85
CA ARG A 194 1.62 17.00 5.62
C ARG A 194 2.03 17.73 4.35
N ASP A 195 1.07 18.06 3.47
CA ASP A 195 1.31 18.78 2.22
C ASP A 195 2.48 18.21 1.39
N PRO A 196 2.44 16.89 1.02
CA PRO A 196 3.56 16.26 0.35
C PRO A 196 3.77 16.80 -1.06
N MET A 197 5.05 16.76 -1.49
CA MET A 197 5.46 16.94 -2.88
C MET A 197 5.60 15.57 -3.54
N LEU A 198 4.85 15.32 -4.61
CA LEU A 198 4.99 14.14 -5.45
C LEU A 198 5.80 14.47 -6.70
N ARG A 199 6.87 13.73 -6.92
CA ARG A 199 7.69 13.86 -8.12
C ARG A 199 7.06 13.09 -9.27
N PHE A 200 7.13 13.64 -10.46
CA PHE A 200 6.58 13.01 -11.65
C PHE A 200 7.50 13.19 -12.87
N ILE A 201 7.29 12.34 -13.87
CA ILE A 201 7.83 12.51 -15.22
C ILE A 201 6.70 12.94 -16.16
N PRO A 202 6.96 13.74 -17.22
CA PRO A 202 5.97 14.08 -18.24
C PRO A 202 5.29 12.84 -18.81
N GLY A 203 3.96 12.91 -18.92
CA GLY A 203 3.15 11.85 -19.52
C GLY A 203 3.20 11.87 -21.05
N VAL A 204 2.67 10.84 -21.67
CA VAL A 204 2.65 10.70 -23.14
C VAL A 204 1.87 11.83 -23.83
N ASP A 205 0.91 12.43 -23.14
CA ASP A 205 0.09 13.52 -23.66
C ASP A 205 0.57 14.91 -23.19
N TRP A 206 1.77 15.02 -22.59
CA TRP A 206 2.32 16.27 -22.06
C TRP A 206 2.24 17.44 -23.04
N ASN A 207 2.57 17.22 -24.30
CA ASN A 207 2.56 18.23 -25.36
C ASN A 207 1.16 18.69 -25.79
N ARG A 208 0.08 18.09 -25.28
CA ARG A 208 -1.30 18.53 -25.51
C ARG A 208 -1.74 19.63 -24.54
N PHE A 209 -0.85 20.07 -23.65
CA PHE A 209 -1.13 21.06 -22.63
C PHE A 209 -0.31 22.34 -22.87
N ASN A 210 -0.94 23.47 -22.68
CA ASN A 210 -0.26 24.76 -22.83
C ASN A 210 0.66 25.05 -21.62
N ALA A 211 1.60 25.98 -21.82
CA ALA A 211 2.56 26.35 -20.78
C ALA A 211 1.90 26.89 -19.49
N ARG A 212 0.69 27.45 -19.55
CA ARG A 212 -0.05 27.92 -18.37
C ARG A 212 -0.52 26.73 -17.54
N THR A 213 -1.10 25.72 -18.16
CA THR A 213 -1.53 24.48 -17.51
C THR A 213 -0.36 23.75 -16.85
N LEU A 214 0.75 23.60 -17.57
CA LEU A 214 1.95 22.93 -17.06
C LEU A 214 2.56 23.66 -15.86
N ARG A 215 2.61 25.01 -15.92
CA ARG A 215 3.03 25.80 -14.75
C ARG A 215 2.09 25.62 -13.56
N ARG A 216 0.76 25.63 -13.77
CA ARG A 216 -0.20 25.40 -12.68
C ARG A 216 -0.01 24.06 -12.00
N LEU A 217 0.24 23.00 -12.78
CA LEU A 217 0.50 21.68 -12.23
C LEU A 217 1.69 21.68 -11.26
N THR A 218 2.73 22.45 -11.53
CA THR A 218 3.98 22.46 -10.73
C THR A 218 4.04 23.56 -9.67
N SER A 219 3.23 24.64 -9.78
CA SER A 219 3.33 25.79 -8.87
C SER A 219 2.16 25.93 -7.90
N GLU A 220 1.05 25.25 -8.14
CA GLU A 220 -0.15 25.38 -7.33
C GLU A 220 -0.41 24.09 -6.54
N ALA A 221 -1.08 24.21 -5.38
CA ALA A 221 -1.50 23.07 -4.58
C ALA A 221 -2.83 22.50 -5.09
N PHE A 222 -3.00 21.21 -4.96
CA PHE A 222 -4.25 20.50 -5.20
C PHE A 222 -4.76 19.92 -3.90
N THR A 223 -6.09 19.92 -3.71
CA THR A 223 -6.74 19.33 -2.52
C THR A 223 -7.32 17.98 -2.87
N VAL A 224 -7.09 17.00 -2.03
CA VAL A 224 -7.63 15.64 -2.20
C VAL A 224 -9.14 15.65 -1.93
N SER A 225 -9.92 15.20 -2.91
CA SER A 225 -11.38 15.07 -2.81
C SER A 225 -11.81 13.88 -1.94
N SER A 226 -12.98 13.98 -1.32
CA SER A 226 -13.63 12.89 -0.59
C SER A 226 -13.96 11.67 -1.48
N ASP A 227 -14.05 11.85 -2.79
CA ASP A 227 -14.36 10.79 -3.75
C ASP A 227 -13.11 9.96 -4.14
N SER A 228 -12.02 10.11 -3.38
CA SER A 228 -10.79 9.33 -3.57
C SER A 228 -10.89 7.96 -2.91
N ASP A 229 -10.37 6.94 -3.60
CA ASP A 229 -10.36 5.55 -3.13
C ASP A 229 -9.06 4.82 -3.52
N ARG A 230 -9.08 3.47 -3.51
CA ARG A 230 -7.95 2.66 -3.95
C ARG A 230 -7.72 2.66 -5.48
N MET A 231 -8.72 3.11 -6.26
CA MET A 231 -8.57 3.27 -7.72
C MET A 231 -7.78 4.54 -8.07
N GLY A 232 -7.97 5.62 -7.30
CA GLY A 232 -7.28 6.86 -7.57
C GLY A 232 -7.64 8.00 -6.64
N VAL A 233 -6.71 8.93 -6.54
CA VAL A 233 -6.86 10.19 -5.81
C VAL A 233 -7.42 11.23 -6.75
N ARG A 234 -8.64 11.70 -6.49
CA ARG A 234 -9.27 12.80 -7.21
C ARG A 234 -8.81 14.11 -6.60
N LEU A 235 -8.44 15.05 -7.45
CA LEU A 235 -7.82 16.31 -7.01
C LEU A 235 -8.70 17.49 -7.40
N ASP A 236 -9.03 18.30 -6.41
CA ASP A 236 -9.64 19.62 -6.59
C ASP A 236 -8.54 20.70 -6.58
N GLY A 237 -8.72 21.78 -7.36
CA GLY A 237 -7.73 22.85 -7.43
C GLY A 237 -7.81 23.63 -8.71
N PRO A 238 -6.70 24.19 -9.19
CA PRO A 238 -6.68 24.96 -10.42
C PRO A 238 -7.13 24.10 -11.60
N LYS A 239 -8.03 24.65 -12.42
CA LYS A 239 -8.48 23.97 -13.62
C LYS A 239 -7.33 23.85 -14.61
N LEU A 240 -7.02 22.63 -15.01
CA LEU A 240 -6.05 22.31 -16.05
C LEU A 240 -6.78 22.15 -17.38
N GLU A 241 -6.23 22.71 -18.45
CA GLU A 241 -6.89 22.76 -19.75
C GLU A 241 -5.98 22.22 -20.84
N ARG A 242 -6.55 21.38 -21.71
CA ARG A 242 -5.90 20.94 -22.94
C ARG A 242 -5.94 22.04 -23.99
N MET A 243 -5.04 21.97 -24.96
CA MET A 243 -5.06 22.83 -26.17
C MET A 243 -6.09 22.36 -27.21
N ASP A 244 -6.53 21.11 -27.12
CA ASP A 244 -7.50 20.50 -28.04
C ASP A 244 -8.63 19.79 -27.27
N ASN A 245 -9.74 19.48 -27.97
CA ASN A 245 -10.88 18.74 -27.45
C ASN A 245 -11.06 17.39 -28.18
N VAL A 246 -9.98 16.85 -28.74
CA VAL A 246 -10.02 15.58 -29.47
C VAL A 246 -10.25 14.44 -28.47
N ASP A 247 -11.22 13.59 -28.76
CA ASP A 247 -11.43 12.34 -28.02
C ASP A 247 -10.26 11.39 -28.27
N LEU A 248 -9.70 10.87 -27.18
CA LEU A 248 -8.57 9.95 -27.25
C LEU A 248 -9.06 8.51 -27.23
N ILE A 249 -8.42 7.68 -28.02
CA ILE A 249 -8.60 6.22 -27.93
C ILE A 249 -8.13 5.75 -26.56
N SER A 250 -8.86 4.83 -25.95
CA SER A 250 -8.46 4.22 -24.70
C SER A 250 -7.16 3.44 -24.86
N GLU A 251 -6.18 3.77 -24.06
CA GLU A 251 -4.85 3.16 -24.03
C GLU A 251 -4.52 2.62 -22.64
N ALA A 252 -3.44 1.84 -22.53
CA ALA A 252 -2.97 1.33 -21.25
C ALA A 252 -2.66 2.48 -20.28
N VAL A 253 -3.10 2.29 -19.02
CA VAL A 253 -2.75 3.16 -17.90
C VAL A 253 -2.19 2.32 -16.76
N ALA A 254 -1.48 2.93 -15.82
CA ALA A 254 -0.84 2.25 -14.70
C ALA A 254 -0.97 3.08 -13.42
N PRO A 255 -0.81 2.47 -12.23
CA PRO A 255 -0.65 3.22 -10.99
C PRO A 255 0.43 4.31 -11.13
N GLY A 256 0.17 5.50 -10.62
CA GLY A 256 1.04 6.67 -10.79
C GLY A 256 0.65 7.57 -11.98
N THR A 257 -0.14 7.10 -12.94
CA THR A 257 -0.61 7.94 -14.05
C THR A 257 -1.52 9.06 -13.53
N ILE A 258 -1.25 10.31 -13.89
CA ILE A 258 -2.15 11.45 -13.66
C ILE A 258 -2.96 11.67 -14.95
N GLN A 259 -4.24 11.36 -14.87
CA GLN A 259 -5.20 11.58 -15.95
C GLN A 259 -5.93 12.91 -15.80
N LEU A 260 -6.25 13.56 -16.92
CA LEU A 260 -7.03 14.80 -16.91
C LEU A 260 -8.37 14.61 -17.65
N PRO A 261 -9.48 14.39 -16.91
CA PRO A 261 -10.83 14.38 -17.47
C PRO A 261 -11.23 15.76 -18.04
N PRO A 262 -12.33 15.84 -18.84
CA PRO A 262 -12.84 17.10 -19.37
C PRO A 262 -13.18 18.16 -18.31
N SER A 263 -13.43 17.75 -17.08
CA SER A 263 -13.64 18.67 -15.95
C SER A 263 -12.42 19.56 -15.63
N GLY A 264 -11.23 19.17 -16.08
CA GLY A 264 -9.97 19.86 -15.77
C GLY A 264 -9.43 19.55 -14.37
N LYS A 265 -10.01 18.56 -13.66
CA LYS A 265 -9.60 18.11 -12.33
C LYS A 265 -8.76 16.84 -12.46
N PRO A 266 -7.48 16.83 -12.04
CA PRO A 266 -6.61 15.68 -12.20
C PRO A 266 -7.09 14.47 -11.37
N ILE A 267 -6.77 13.26 -11.86
CA ILE A 267 -6.94 12.00 -11.13
C ILE A 267 -5.60 11.27 -11.15
N LEU A 268 -5.01 11.07 -9.98
CA LEU A 268 -3.82 10.23 -9.80
C LEU A 268 -4.27 8.77 -9.59
N LEU A 269 -3.96 7.90 -10.53
CA LEU A 269 -4.33 6.49 -10.50
C LEU A 269 -3.50 5.71 -9.45
N LEU A 270 -4.16 4.83 -8.70
CA LEU A 270 -3.55 3.95 -7.68
C LEU A 270 -3.69 2.46 -8.06
N GLY A 271 -3.41 1.55 -7.13
CA GLY A 271 -3.27 0.10 -7.38
C GLY A 271 -4.48 -0.60 -7.99
N ASP A 272 -5.71 -0.19 -7.62
CA ASP A 272 -6.94 -0.79 -8.13
C ASP A 272 -7.48 -0.09 -9.39
N CYS A 273 -6.69 0.80 -10.00
CA CYS A 273 -7.12 1.52 -11.21
C CYS A 273 -7.41 0.58 -12.38
N GLN A 274 -8.27 1.03 -13.27
CA GLN A 274 -8.53 0.37 -14.54
C GLN A 274 -7.24 0.14 -15.34
N THR A 275 -7.29 -0.81 -16.26
CA THR A 275 -6.11 -1.18 -17.07
C THR A 275 -5.97 -0.33 -18.33
N ILE A 276 -7.08 0.24 -18.81
CA ILE A 276 -7.16 1.14 -19.98
C ILE A 276 -7.96 2.40 -19.62
N GLY A 277 -7.66 3.51 -20.29
CA GLY A 277 -8.37 4.78 -20.11
C GLY A 277 -8.17 5.73 -21.28
N GLY A 278 -9.20 6.52 -21.59
CA GLY A 278 -9.22 7.48 -22.70
C GLY A 278 -8.96 8.93 -22.29
N TYR A 279 -8.72 9.21 -21.01
CA TYR A 279 -8.35 10.56 -20.59
C TYR A 279 -6.86 10.83 -20.86
N PRO A 280 -6.48 12.05 -21.23
CA PRO A 280 -5.08 12.42 -21.42
C PRO A 280 -4.25 12.17 -20.19
N LYS A 281 -3.06 11.64 -20.39
CA LYS A 281 -2.06 11.30 -19.38
C LYS A 281 -1.04 12.44 -19.31
N ILE A 282 -1.29 13.43 -18.44
CA ILE A 282 -0.45 14.62 -18.33
C ILE A 282 0.91 14.29 -17.70
N ALA A 283 0.94 13.40 -16.70
CA ALA A 283 2.14 13.08 -15.93
C ALA A 283 2.10 11.64 -15.42
N HIS A 284 3.23 11.16 -14.92
CA HIS A 284 3.33 9.90 -14.21
C HIS A 284 4.18 10.07 -12.95
N VAL A 285 3.58 9.89 -11.77
CA VAL A 285 4.28 9.93 -10.47
C VAL A 285 5.33 8.83 -10.43
N ILE A 286 6.55 9.17 -10.00
CA ILE A 286 7.65 8.20 -9.97
C ILE A 286 7.38 7.11 -8.92
N THR A 287 7.86 5.91 -9.17
CA THR A 287 7.57 4.71 -8.36
C THR A 287 7.88 4.90 -6.87
N VAL A 288 8.97 5.60 -6.56
CA VAL A 288 9.38 5.82 -5.17
C VAL A 288 8.43 6.76 -4.40
N ASP A 289 7.57 7.52 -5.06
CA ASP A 289 6.61 8.42 -4.42
C ASP A 289 5.19 7.83 -4.33
N LEU A 290 4.95 6.63 -4.90
CA LEU A 290 3.63 5.99 -4.81
C LEU A 290 3.23 5.67 -3.37
N GLY A 291 4.19 5.32 -2.50
CA GLY A 291 3.92 5.14 -1.07
C GLY A 291 3.41 6.43 -0.41
N ILE A 292 3.97 7.60 -0.79
CA ILE A 292 3.49 8.91 -0.31
C ILE A 292 2.08 9.18 -0.86
N ALA A 293 1.85 8.90 -2.14
CA ALA A 293 0.54 9.04 -2.78
C ALA A 293 -0.53 8.16 -2.10
N ALA A 294 -0.15 6.95 -1.65
CA ALA A 294 -1.01 6.03 -0.92
C ALA A 294 -1.45 6.58 0.45
N GLN A 295 -0.76 7.59 1.00
CA GLN A 295 -1.09 8.22 2.28
C GLN A 295 -2.05 9.40 2.16
N LEU A 296 -2.34 9.87 0.96
CA LEU A 296 -3.25 11.00 0.74
C LEU A 296 -4.67 10.67 1.18
N ARG A 297 -5.29 11.58 1.92
CA ARG A 297 -6.68 11.47 2.39
C ARG A 297 -7.47 12.76 2.05
N ALA A 298 -8.77 12.66 2.06
CA ALA A 298 -9.65 13.79 1.80
C ALA A 298 -9.29 15.02 2.65
N GLY A 299 -9.14 16.18 1.98
CA GLY A 299 -8.76 17.45 2.58
C GLY A 299 -7.25 17.71 2.67
N ASP A 300 -6.39 16.71 2.42
CA ASP A 300 -4.94 16.95 2.34
C ASP A 300 -4.62 17.80 1.10
N HIS A 301 -3.53 18.57 1.18
CA HIS A 301 -2.95 19.25 0.03
C HIS A 301 -1.80 18.44 -0.54
N VAL A 302 -1.61 18.51 -1.85
CA VAL A 302 -0.51 17.86 -2.56
C VAL A 302 0.07 18.79 -3.61
N HIS A 303 1.39 18.75 -3.75
CA HIS A 303 2.16 19.47 -4.76
C HIS A 303 2.85 18.53 -5.71
N PHE A 304 3.19 19.00 -6.90
CA PHE A 304 3.86 18.20 -7.91
C PHE A 304 5.16 18.86 -8.37
N SER A 305 6.20 18.05 -8.57
CA SER A 305 7.51 18.50 -9.06
C SER A 305 7.97 17.60 -10.20
N GLU A 306 8.35 18.20 -11.31
CA GLU A 306 8.90 17.48 -12.45
C GLU A 306 10.33 17.01 -12.13
N VAL A 307 10.64 15.77 -12.53
CA VAL A 307 12.00 15.20 -12.49
C VAL A 307 12.31 14.51 -13.81
N SER A 308 13.59 14.30 -14.10
CA SER A 308 13.98 13.53 -15.27
C SER A 308 13.71 12.04 -15.08
N LEU A 309 13.51 11.30 -16.20
CA LEU A 309 13.42 9.84 -16.17
C LEU A 309 14.70 9.21 -15.58
N THR A 310 15.86 9.80 -15.86
CA THR A 310 17.15 9.35 -15.31
C THR A 310 17.17 9.48 -13.79
N ASP A 311 16.69 10.59 -13.23
CA ASP A 311 16.60 10.75 -11.78
C ASP A 311 15.58 9.80 -11.16
N ALA A 312 14.43 9.58 -11.80
CA ALA A 312 13.42 8.64 -11.34
C ALA A 312 14.00 7.20 -11.24
N HIS A 313 14.72 6.76 -12.27
CA HIS A 313 15.41 5.47 -12.27
C HIS A 313 16.50 5.39 -11.21
N ARG A 314 17.33 6.43 -11.08
CA ARG A 314 18.39 6.48 -10.06
C ARG A 314 17.80 6.31 -8.65
N LEU A 315 16.75 7.07 -8.32
CA LEU A 315 16.09 6.99 -7.03
C LEU A 315 15.49 5.61 -6.74
N LEU A 316 14.90 4.96 -7.75
CA LEU A 316 14.39 3.59 -7.62
C LEU A 316 15.51 2.60 -7.32
N LEU A 317 16.61 2.66 -8.09
CA LEU A 317 17.75 1.77 -7.89
C LEU A 317 18.45 1.99 -6.54
N GLU A 318 18.55 3.22 -6.08
CA GLU A 318 19.07 3.56 -4.75
C GLU A 318 18.19 2.92 -3.65
N ARG A 319 16.88 3.08 -3.73
CA ARG A 319 15.92 2.49 -2.77
C ARG A 319 16.03 0.96 -2.73
N GLU A 320 16.10 0.29 -3.88
CA GLU A 320 16.23 -1.18 -3.93
C GLU A 320 17.58 -1.65 -3.33
N ARG A 321 18.68 -0.93 -3.60
CA ARG A 321 20.00 -1.24 -2.99
C ARG A 321 19.99 -1.05 -1.47
N GLU A 322 19.31 -0.03 -0.98
CA GLU A 322 19.19 0.23 0.45
C GLU A 322 18.34 -0.86 1.12
N LEU A 323 17.24 -1.27 0.50
CA LEU A 323 16.39 -2.35 1.01
C LEU A 323 17.15 -3.68 1.06
N GLU A 324 17.97 -3.98 0.05
CA GLU A 324 18.83 -5.16 0.04
C GLU A 324 19.86 -5.14 1.19
N ARG A 325 20.49 -3.98 1.46
CA ARG A 325 21.36 -3.82 2.62
C ARG A 325 20.63 -4.03 3.94
N PHE A 326 19.41 -3.51 4.05
CA PHE A 326 18.56 -3.69 5.21
C PHE A 326 18.21 -5.17 5.42
N ARG A 327 17.84 -5.88 4.36
CA ARG A 327 17.59 -7.33 4.37
C ARG A 327 18.77 -8.14 4.88
N ILE A 328 19.97 -7.84 4.36
CA ILE A 328 21.22 -8.48 4.82
C ILE A 328 21.48 -8.18 6.29
N GLY A 329 21.29 -6.93 6.72
CA GLY A 329 21.49 -6.51 8.11
C GLY A 329 20.58 -7.24 9.10
N ILE A 330 19.30 -7.43 8.75
CA ILE A 330 18.36 -8.22 9.56
C ILE A 330 18.83 -9.69 9.64
N GLY A 331 19.22 -10.28 8.51
CA GLY A 331 19.67 -11.69 8.45
C GLY A 331 20.87 -11.96 9.35
N LEU A 332 21.83 -11.02 9.44
CA LEU A 332 23.01 -11.16 10.31
C LEU A 332 22.70 -11.08 11.81
N GLN A 333 21.56 -10.52 12.20
CA GLN A 333 21.15 -10.46 13.62
C GLN A 333 20.33 -11.68 14.07
N SER A 334 19.83 -12.45 13.12
CA SER A 334 19.04 -13.65 13.38
C SER A 334 19.90 -14.91 13.57
N THR A 335 21.23 -14.79 13.37
CA THR A 335 22.25 -15.82 13.62
C THR A 335 22.95 -15.56 14.95
#